data_71d591f4f860adcdf9bfcdcb1e1784cb
#
_entry.id   71d591f4f860adcdf9bfcdcb1e1784cb
#
_cell.length_a   1.000
_cell.length_b   1.000
_cell.length_c   1.000
_cell.angle_alpha   90.00
_cell.angle_beta   90.00
_cell.angle_gamma   90.00
#
_symmetry.space_group_name_H-M   'P 1'
#
loop_
_entity.id
_entity.type
_entity.pdbx_description
1 polymer ?
#
loop_
_entity_poly.entity_id
_entity_poly.type
_entity_poly.pdbx_seq_one_letter_code
_entity_poly.pdbx_strand_id
1 'polypeptide(L)'
;MTYTAMKTLGKSLLATGLLACGMSAALAQDLPGKGVKVQPLQSSVAEETFQTLLVSRALEKLGYDVQPIKEVEYATAFLAIANGDATLLAANWKPLHDDFYKNAGGDAKLWRKGTYSTNALQGYLIDKKTAEQYKIKSIDQLKDPKLAKLFDTDGDGKADLTGCNPGWGCEAVINHQLKAYGIDGTVRHVQGSYAALMADTIARYREGKPVLYYTWTPYWVSGVLKPGADVVWLQVPFSSLPGEQKGIDTKLPNGQNYGFTPNTQHIVANRKFAEANPSAAKLFELMQLPVGDINAQNLRMRDGEASQADIARHVDAWIKGHQQTFDGWIKAAAAAK
;
A
#
# COMPACT_ATOMS: atom_id res chain seq x y z
N MET A 1 -40.91 -82.92 -43.31
CA MET A 1 -41.49 -83.40 -42.03
C MET A 1 -41.54 -82.22 -41.09
N THR A 2 -42.64 -81.46 -41.10
CA THR A 2 -43.80 -81.52 -40.17
C THR A 2 -43.40 -81.49 -38.66
N TYR A 3 -43.68 -80.43 -37.99
CA TYR A 3 -44.76 -80.19 -37.01
C TYR A 3 -44.46 -78.80 -36.32
N THR A 4 -45.22 -77.78 -36.40
CA THR A 4 -46.47 -77.38 -35.72
C THR A 4 -46.27 -76.83 -34.30
N ALA A 5 -46.45 -75.56 -34.18
CA ALA A 5 -47.16 -74.65 -33.29
C ALA A 5 -47.21 -74.99 -31.76
N MET A 6 -47.04 -73.96 -30.97
CA MET A 6 -48.19 -73.49 -30.08
C MET A 6 -47.84 -72.08 -29.48
N LYS A 7 -48.87 -71.21 -29.54
CA LYS A 7 -48.98 -69.88 -28.94
C LYS A 7 -49.15 -69.97 -27.45
N THR A 8 -48.50 -69.07 -26.68
CA THR A 8 -49.00 -68.59 -25.39
C THR A 8 -48.83 -67.09 -25.29
N LEU A 9 -49.96 -66.43 -25.08
CA LEU A 9 -50.05 -65.01 -24.76
C LEU A 9 -49.58 -64.79 -23.30
N GLY A 10 -48.60 -63.90 -23.11
CA GLY A 10 -48.29 -63.36 -21.81
C GLY A 10 -48.45 -61.83 -21.85
N LYS A 11 -49.45 -61.32 -21.12
CA LYS A 11 -49.69 -59.88 -20.90
C LYS A 11 -48.58 -59.33 -20.02
N SER A 12 -47.75 -58.44 -20.53
CA SER A 12 -46.81 -57.66 -19.74
C SER A 12 -47.31 -56.22 -19.63
N LEU A 13 -47.63 -55.82 -18.39
CA LEU A 13 -47.90 -54.40 -18.05
C LEU A 13 -46.65 -53.56 -18.31
N LEU A 14 -46.78 -52.56 -19.14
CA LEU A 14 -45.84 -51.45 -19.19
C LEU A 14 -46.07 -50.54 -17.98
N ALA A 15 -45.17 -50.59 -17.01
CA ALA A 15 -45.04 -49.55 -15.99
C ALA A 15 -44.17 -48.42 -16.53
N THR A 16 -44.80 -47.33 -16.96
CA THR A 16 -44.12 -46.11 -17.40
C THR A 16 -43.63 -45.35 -16.15
N GLY A 17 -42.37 -45.58 -15.77
CA GLY A 17 -41.70 -44.79 -14.75
C GLY A 17 -41.30 -43.43 -15.34
N LEU A 18 -42.03 -42.36 -15.04
CA LEU A 18 -41.57 -41.00 -15.24
C LEU A 18 -40.43 -40.69 -14.29
N LEU A 19 -39.17 -40.78 -14.74
CA LEU A 19 -38.06 -40.12 -14.11
C LEU A 19 -38.21 -38.61 -14.32
N ALA A 20 -38.75 -37.93 -13.29
CA ALA A 20 -38.67 -36.50 -13.17
C ALA A 20 -37.19 -36.13 -12.91
N CYS A 21 -36.39 -35.88 -13.95
CA CYS A 21 -35.13 -35.16 -13.81
C CYS A 21 -35.45 -33.75 -13.35
N GLY A 22 -35.40 -33.57 -12.01
CA GLY A 22 -35.35 -32.25 -11.41
C GLY A 22 -34.05 -31.53 -11.89
N MET A 23 -34.09 -30.83 -13.00
CA MET A 23 -33.09 -29.81 -13.32
C MET A 23 -33.20 -28.74 -12.24
N SER A 24 -32.39 -28.87 -11.19
CA SER A 24 -32.05 -27.72 -10.34
C SER A 24 -31.37 -26.70 -11.24
N ALA A 25 -32.15 -25.79 -11.83
CA ALA A 25 -31.59 -24.56 -12.39
C ALA A 25 -30.94 -23.83 -11.19
N ALA A 26 -29.64 -24.04 -11.01
CA ALA A 26 -28.84 -23.13 -10.24
C ALA A 26 -28.99 -21.79 -10.96
N LEU A 27 -29.85 -20.93 -10.44
CA LEU A 27 -29.91 -19.54 -10.84
C LEU A 27 -28.49 -19.01 -10.67
N ALA A 28 -27.80 -18.75 -11.77
CA ALA A 28 -26.54 -18.07 -11.76
C ALA A 28 -26.80 -16.73 -11.09
N GLN A 29 -26.48 -16.65 -9.79
CA GLN A 29 -26.64 -15.42 -9.04
C GLN A 29 -25.75 -14.38 -9.72
N ASP A 30 -26.35 -13.32 -10.22
CA ASP A 30 -25.58 -12.24 -10.84
C ASP A 30 -24.52 -11.79 -9.85
N LEU A 31 -23.26 -11.68 -10.31
CA LEU A 31 -22.17 -11.21 -9.48
C LEU A 31 -22.47 -9.79 -8.99
N PRO A 32 -22.18 -9.46 -7.71
CA PRO A 32 -22.55 -8.16 -7.12
C PRO A 32 -22.10 -6.94 -7.91
N GLY A 33 -20.94 -7.03 -8.57
CA GLY A 33 -20.34 -5.94 -9.33
C GLY A 33 -20.73 -5.87 -10.79
N LYS A 34 -21.65 -6.72 -11.26
CA LYS A 34 -22.01 -6.79 -12.69
C LYS A 34 -22.48 -5.43 -13.25
N GLY A 35 -21.77 -4.94 -14.26
CA GLY A 35 -22.08 -3.67 -14.93
C GLY A 35 -21.57 -2.42 -14.20
N VAL A 36 -20.88 -2.58 -13.07
CA VAL A 36 -20.33 -1.47 -12.30
C VAL A 36 -18.87 -1.27 -12.63
N LYS A 37 -18.52 -0.09 -13.15
CA LYS A 37 -17.13 0.30 -13.44
C LYS A 37 -16.41 0.75 -12.18
N VAL A 38 -15.13 0.36 -12.07
CA VAL A 38 -14.23 0.76 -10.98
C VAL A 38 -12.97 1.33 -11.58
N GLN A 39 -12.63 2.59 -11.26
CA GLN A 39 -11.40 3.25 -11.67
C GLN A 39 -10.45 3.31 -10.46
N PRO A 40 -9.45 2.42 -10.35
CA PRO A 40 -8.42 2.51 -9.32
C PRO A 40 -7.40 3.59 -9.66
N LEU A 41 -6.90 4.26 -8.61
CA LEU A 41 -5.76 5.16 -8.67
C LEU A 41 -4.60 4.61 -7.83
N GLN A 42 -3.40 5.02 -8.17
CA GLN A 42 -2.20 4.87 -7.34
C GLN A 42 -1.33 6.12 -7.44
N SER A 43 -0.40 6.26 -6.50
CA SER A 43 0.62 7.31 -6.57
C SER A 43 1.77 6.90 -7.50
N SER A 44 2.78 7.78 -7.61
CA SER A 44 4.05 7.50 -8.30
C SER A 44 4.96 6.49 -7.56
N VAL A 45 4.51 5.96 -6.41
CA VAL A 45 5.22 4.87 -5.70
C VAL A 45 4.91 3.55 -6.39
N ALA A 46 5.82 3.09 -7.24
CA ALA A 46 5.64 1.89 -8.07
C ALA A 46 5.31 0.62 -7.24
N GLU A 47 5.80 0.57 -6.01
CA GLU A 47 5.56 -0.53 -5.06
C GLU A 47 4.09 -0.67 -4.66
N GLU A 48 3.28 0.38 -4.80
CA GLU A 48 1.84 0.33 -4.54
C GLU A 48 1.06 -0.40 -5.64
N THR A 49 1.67 -0.66 -6.79
CA THR A 49 1.04 -1.38 -7.91
C THR A 49 0.59 -2.78 -7.51
N PHE A 50 1.41 -3.52 -6.77
CA PHE A 50 1.06 -4.86 -6.27
C PHE A 50 -0.20 -4.81 -5.39
N GLN A 51 -0.25 -3.87 -4.46
CA GLN A 51 -1.37 -3.69 -3.54
C GLN A 51 -2.65 -3.30 -4.29
N THR A 52 -2.56 -2.39 -5.25
CA THR A 52 -3.68 -1.93 -6.06
C THR A 52 -4.20 -3.03 -6.99
N LEU A 53 -3.30 -3.80 -7.61
CA LEU A 53 -3.69 -4.95 -8.45
C LEU A 53 -4.35 -6.07 -7.64
N LEU A 54 -3.92 -6.33 -6.40
CA LEU A 54 -4.54 -7.34 -5.55
C LEU A 54 -6.00 -6.96 -5.24
N VAL A 55 -6.26 -5.69 -4.91
CA VAL A 55 -7.63 -5.17 -4.73
C VAL A 55 -8.44 -5.28 -6.04
N SER A 56 -7.81 -4.95 -7.17
CA SER A 56 -8.43 -5.05 -8.50
C SER A 56 -8.86 -6.49 -8.82
N ARG A 57 -7.97 -7.47 -8.61
CA ARG A 57 -8.29 -8.89 -8.81
C ARG A 57 -9.46 -9.38 -7.95
N ALA A 58 -9.53 -8.90 -6.70
CA ALA A 58 -10.62 -9.24 -5.81
C ALA A 58 -11.96 -8.63 -6.27
N LEU A 59 -11.95 -7.39 -6.77
CA LEU A 59 -13.13 -6.74 -7.34
C LEU A 59 -13.58 -7.43 -8.65
N GLU A 60 -12.65 -7.81 -9.53
CA GLU A 60 -12.93 -8.58 -10.75
C GLU A 60 -13.62 -9.91 -10.42
N LYS A 61 -13.20 -10.61 -9.35
CA LYS A 61 -13.86 -11.85 -8.89
C LYS A 61 -15.29 -11.61 -8.40
N LEU A 62 -15.61 -10.42 -7.92
CA LEU A 62 -16.97 -10.01 -7.56
C LEU A 62 -17.77 -9.48 -8.76
N GLY A 63 -17.19 -9.46 -9.97
CA GLY A 63 -17.85 -9.08 -11.23
C GLY A 63 -17.79 -7.60 -11.58
N TYR A 64 -16.98 -6.79 -10.87
CA TYR A 64 -16.76 -5.38 -11.22
C TYR A 64 -15.93 -5.25 -12.49
N ASP A 65 -16.27 -4.24 -13.33
CA ASP A 65 -15.50 -3.85 -14.51
C ASP A 65 -14.35 -2.91 -14.07
N VAL A 66 -13.22 -3.53 -13.68
CA VAL A 66 -12.07 -2.78 -13.17
C VAL A 66 -11.25 -2.22 -14.32
N GLN A 67 -11.13 -0.90 -14.35
CA GLN A 67 -10.38 -0.17 -15.37
C GLN A 67 -8.88 -0.21 -15.09
N PRO A 68 -8.01 0.04 -16.09
CA PRO A 68 -6.57 0.17 -15.87
C PRO A 68 -6.26 1.20 -14.79
N ILE A 69 -5.27 0.89 -13.94
CA ILE A 69 -4.81 1.79 -12.88
C ILE A 69 -4.28 3.08 -13.51
N LYS A 70 -4.67 4.23 -12.95
CA LYS A 70 -4.12 5.54 -13.32
C LYS A 70 -3.22 6.04 -12.20
N GLU A 71 -2.04 6.54 -12.60
CA GLU A 71 -1.09 7.15 -11.70
C GLU A 71 -1.37 8.65 -11.56
N VAL A 72 -1.52 9.10 -10.33
CA VAL A 72 -1.68 10.51 -9.96
C VAL A 72 -1.15 10.74 -8.55
N GLU A 73 -0.68 11.96 -8.26
CA GLU A 73 -0.20 12.30 -6.91
C GLU A 73 -1.34 12.29 -5.88
N TYR A 74 -1.02 12.01 -4.62
CA TYR A 74 -1.99 11.76 -3.54
C TYR A 74 -3.07 12.85 -3.41
N ALA A 75 -2.69 14.12 -3.37
CA ALA A 75 -3.65 15.21 -3.24
C ALA A 75 -4.70 15.18 -4.36
N THR A 76 -4.27 14.95 -5.61
CA THR A 76 -5.15 14.81 -6.77
C THR A 76 -5.99 13.54 -6.69
N ALA A 77 -5.42 12.41 -6.25
CA ALA A 77 -6.14 11.16 -6.07
C ALA A 77 -7.31 11.31 -5.09
N PHE A 78 -7.07 11.90 -3.92
CA PHE A 78 -8.12 12.12 -2.93
C PHE A 78 -9.26 13.01 -3.45
N LEU A 79 -8.93 14.08 -4.18
CA LEU A 79 -9.93 14.97 -4.78
C LEU A 79 -10.73 14.26 -5.87
N ALA A 80 -10.07 13.51 -6.77
CA ALA A 80 -10.73 12.77 -7.84
C ALA A 80 -11.69 11.69 -7.27
N ILE A 81 -11.27 10.98 -6.22
CA ILE A 81 -12.14 10.01 -5.55
C ILE A 81 -13.32 10.70 -4.87
N ALA A 82 -13.07 11.81 -4.14
CA ALA A 82 -14.13 12.55 -3.45
C ALA A 82 -15.19 13.11 -4.42
N ASN A 83 -14.80 13.49 -5.63
CA ASN A 83 -15.70 13.99 -6.67
C ASN A 83 -16.41 12.89 -7.47
N GLY A 84 -15.91 11.64 -7.41
CA GLY A 84 -16.45 10.50 -8.18
C GLY A 84 -15.81 10.33 -9.56
N ASP A 85 -14.73 11.07 -9.88
CA ASP A 85 -13.95 10.92 -11.12
C ASP A 85 -13.11 9.64 -11.10
N ALA A 86 -12.86 9.10 -9.92
CA ALA A 86 -12.22 7.82 -9.68
C ALA A 86 -12.89 7.10 -8.50
N THR A 87 -12.61 5.79 -8.34
CA THR A 87 -13.33 4.97 -7.38
C THR A 87 -12.56 4.76 -6.09
N LEU A 88 -11.27 4.42 -6.18
CA LEU A 88 -10.48 4.04 -5.01
C LEU A 88 -8.98 4.33 -5.16
N LEU A 89 -8.32 4.40 -3.99
CA LEU A 89 -6.87 4.34 -3.79
C LEU A 89 -6.60 3.25 -2.75
N ALA A 90 -5.79 2.23 -3.10
CA ALA A 90 -5.56 1.09 -2.21
C ALA A 90 -4.54 1.39 -1.10
N ALA A 91 -3.61 2.30 -1.32
CA ALA A 91 -2.50 2.59 -0.41
C ALA A 91 -2.62 3.98 0.24
N ASN A 92 -3.68 4.21 1.01
CA ASN A 92 -3.77 5.39 1.86
C ASN A 92 -2.98 5.19 3.16
N TRP A 93 -1.96 6.00 3.38
CA TRP A 93 -1.11 5.99 4.57
C TRP A 93 -1.72 6.86 5.69
N LYS A 94 -2.27 6.24 6.73
CA LYS A 94 -2.84 6.93 7.89
C LYS A 94 -1.87 6.86 9.08
N PRO A 95 -1.55 7.97 9.77
CA PRO A 95 -2.14 9.33 9.65
C PRO A 95 -1.46 10.25 8.63
N LEU A 96 -0.42 9.82 7.93
CA LEU A 96 0.38 10.68 7.03
C LEU A 96 -0.46 11.43 5.98
N HIS A 97 -1.55 10.81 5.51
CA HIS A 97 -2.44 11.38 4.49
C HIS A 97 -3.74 11.97 5.08
N ASP A 98 -3.84 12.18 6.39
CA ASP A 98 -5.08 12.69 6.99
C ASP A 98 -5.42 14.12 6.55
N ASP A 99 -4.41 14.95 6.25
CA ASP A 99 -4.64 16.28 5.66
C ASP A 99 -5.28 16.17 4.26
N PHE A 100 -4.78 15.28 3.39
CA PHE A 100 -5.39 15.06 2.06
C PHE A 100 -6.82 14.55 2.18
N TYR A 101 -7.04 13.58 3.09
CA TYR A 101 -8.36 13.02 3.35
C TYR A 101 -9.36 14.08 3.80
N LYS A 102 -8.97 14.91 4.77
CA LYS A 102 -9.81 15.98 5.31
C LYS A 102 -10.09 17.06 4.26
N ASN A 103 -9.05 17.52 3.56
CA ASN A 103 -9.17 18.57 2.55
C ASN A 103 -10.06 18.14 1.36
N ALA A 104 -10.13 16.84 1.05
CA ALA A 104 -11.03 16.29 0.04
C ALA A 104 -12.48 16.14 0.53
N GLY A 105 -12.78 16.45 1.80
CA GLY A 105 -14.11 16.39 2.39
C GLY A 105 -14.32 15.28 3.41
N GLY A 106 -13.27 14.53 3.76
CA GLY A 106 -13.28 13.52 4.83
C GLY A 106 -14.39 12.49 4.68
N ASP A 107 -14.93 12.03 5.80
CA ASP A 107 -16.00 11.03 5.83
C ASP A 107 -17.29 11.47 5.13
N ALA A 108 -17.49 12.75 4.83
CA ALA A 108 -18.66 13.21 4.07
C ALA A 108 -18.60 12.79 2.58
N LYS A 109 -17.41 12.64 1.99
CA LYS A 109 -17.21 12.30 0.59
C LYS A 109 -16.42 11.02 0.36
N LEU A 110 -15.64 10.60 1.34
CA LEU A 110 -14.74 9.47 1.28
C LEU A 110 -15.17 8.37 2.25
N TRP A 111 -14.86 7.14 1.90
CA TRP A 111 -15.05 5.95 2.72
C TRP A 111 -13.68 5.34 3.01
N ARG A 112 -13.39 5.10 4.30
CA ARG A 112 -12.11 4.54 4.76
C ARG A 112 -12.34 3.68 6.01
N LYS A 113 -12.69 2.42 5.80
CA LYS A 113 -12.88 1.45 6.88
C LYS A 113 -11.97 0.24 6.64
N GLY A 114 -11.73 -0.51 7.72
CA GLY A 114 -10.77 -1.63 7.70
C GLY A 114 -9.33 -1.14 7.72
N THR A 115 -8.39 -2.07 7.82
CA THR A 115 -6.95 -1.80 7.81
C THR A 115 -6.28 -2.77 6.86
N TYR A 116 -5.74 -2.25 5.76
CA TYR A 116 -5.15 -3.07 4.70
C TYR A 116 -3.74 -3.58 5.07
N SER A 117 -2.91 -2.74 5.70
CA SER A 117 -1.62 -3.15 6.26
C SER A 117 -1.26 -2.32 7.49
N THR A 118 -0.37 -2.85 8.35
CA THR A 118 0.02 -2.23 9.62
C THR A 118 1.53 -2.17 9.78
N ASN A 119 1.99 -1.48 10.83
CA ASN A 119 3.40 -1.43 11.26
C ASN A 119 4.37 -0.81 10.25
N ALA A 120 3.93 0.19 9.52
CA ALA A 120 4.77 0.98 8.63
C ALA A 120 5.52 2.05 9.42
N LEU A 121 6.82 1.85 9.64
CA LEU A 121 7.70 2.85 10.25
C LEU A 121 8.20 3.84 9.21
N GLN A 122 8.58 5.04 9.66
CA GLN A 122 9.25 6.05 8.84
C GLN A 122 10.16 6.90 9.71
N GLY A 123 11.15 7.55 9.09
CA GLY A 123 12.07 8.41 9.80
C GLY A 123 13.35 8.68 9.03
N TYR A 124 14.32 9.27 9.72
CA TYR A 124 15.62 9.64 9.21
C TYR A 124 16.66 8.58 9.54
N LEU A 125 17.55 8.30 8.60
CA LEU A 125 18.65 7.36 8.79
C LEU A 125 19.97 7.95 8.32
N ILE A 126 21.06 7.50 8.95
CA ILE A 126 22.43 7.74 8.49
C ILE A 126 23.19 6.43 8.43
N ASP A 127 24.30 6.38 7.72
CA ASP A 127 25.19 5.24 7.73
C ASP A 127 25.74 4.99 9.14
N LYS A 128 25.83 3.71 9.51
CA LYS A 128 26.24 3.28 10.85
C LYS A 128 27.65 3.71 11.19
N LYS A 129 28.57 3.66 10.21
CA LYS A 129 29.97 4.06 10.40
C LYS A 129 30.07 5.52 10.87
N THR A 130 29.40 6.43 10.21
CA THR A 130 29.37 7.86 10.56
C THR A 130 28.68 8.07 11.92
N ALA A 131 27.55 7.37 12.16
CA ALA A 131 26.86 7.44 13.44
C ALA A 131 27.75 7.05 14.62
N GLU A 132 28.49 5.95 14.52
CA GLU A 132 29.39 5.45 15.56
C GLU A 132 30.62 6.36 15.74
N GLN A 133 31.26 6.75 14.65
CA GLN A 133 32.47 7.56 14.66
C GLN A 133 32.24 8.93 15.30
N TYR A 134 31.11 9.59 14.98
CA TYR A 134 30.79 10.93 15.46
C TYR A 134 29.74 10.94 16.58
N LYS A 135 29.31 9.76 17.04
CA LYS A 135 28.31 9.58 18.11
C LYS A 135 26.99 10.29 17.83
N ILE A 136 26.56 10.28 16.55
CA ILE A 136 25.32 10.88 16.11
C ILE A 136 24.17 9.89 16.38
N LYS A 137 23.20 10.29 17.21
CA LYS A 137 22.03 9.48 17.60
C LYS A 137 20.70 10.18 17.29
N SER A 138 20.73 11.49 17.13
CA SER A 138 19.54 12.31 16.93
C SER A 138 19.78 13.36 15.85
N ILE A 139 18.73 13.65 15.07
CA ILE A 139 18.83 14.57 13.93
C ILE A 139 19.18 16.00 14.35
N ASP A 140 18.76 16.42 15.53
CA ASP A 140 19.04 17.78 16.03
C ASP A 140 20.53 18.02 16.35
N GLN A 141 21.36 16.99 16.45
CA GLN A 141 22.82 17.13 16.56
C GLN A 141 23.41 17.77 15.28
N LEU A 142 22.69 17.71 14.15
CA LEU A 142 23.07 18.40 12.91
C LEU A 142 22.94 19.93 12.98
N LYS A 143 22.55 20.50 14.13
CA LYS A 143 22.74 21.94 14.43
C LYS A 143 24.21 22.33 14.42
N ASP A 144 25.11 21.40 14.78
CA ASP A 144 26.54 21.63 14.68
C ASP A 144 26.96 21.61 13.20
N PRO A 145 27.43 22.74 12.64
CA PRO A 145 27.84 22.81 11.24
C PRO A 145 28.96 21.82 10.87
N LYS A 146 29.77 21.39 11.86
CA LYS A 146 30.82 20.39 11.62
C LYS A 146 30.24 19.02 11.35
N LEU A 147 29.17 18.65 12.06
CA LEU A 147 28.44 17.39 11.83
C LEU A 147 27.60 17.46 10.55
N ALA A 148 26.91 18.59 10.31
CA ALA A 148 26.14 18.80 9.09
C ALA A 148 27.00 18.65 7.84
N LYS A 149 28.20 19.23 7.84
CA LYS A 149 29.14 19.16 6.71
C LYS A 149 29.57 17.74 6.31
N LEU A 150 29.43 16.74 7.20
CA LEU A 150 29.70 15.34 6.82
C LEU A 150 28.77 14.83 5.73
N PHE A 151 27.56 15.38 5.69
CA PHE A 151 26.48 15.00 4.76
C PHE A 151 26.27 16.03 3.63
N ASP A 152 27.14 17.02 3.51
CA ASP A 152 27.14 18.02 2.45
C ASP A 152 27.62 17.34 1.14
N THR A 153 26.78 17.30 0.13
CA THR A 153 27.06 16.60 -1.14
C THR A 153 27.37 17.56 -2.30
N ASP A 154 27.00 18.83 -2.17
CA ASP A 154 27.17 19.84 -3.22
C ASP A 154 28.09 21.01 -2.82
N GLY A 155 28.57 21.05 -1.56
CA GLY A 155 29.55 22.01 -1.07
C GLY A 155 28.95 23.33 -0.58
N ASP A 156 27.64 23.40 -0.32
CA ASP A 156 26.96 24.60 0.19
C ASP A 156 27.11 24.76 1.73
N GLY A 157 27.71 23.78 2.40
CA GLY A 157 27.96 23.77 3.85
C GLY A 157 26.81 23.21 4.68
N LYS A 158 25.72 22.75 4.06
CA LYS A 158 24.58 22.12 4.74
C LYS A 158 24.59 20.61 4.54
N ALA A 159 23.98 19.90 5.48
CA ALA A 159 23.67 18.49 5.30
C ALA A 159 22.55 18.33 4.27
N ASP A 160 22.74 17.44 3.30
CA ASP A 160 21.73 17.06 2.31
C ASP A 160 20.91 15.89 2.82
N LEU A 161 19.73 16.19 3.34
CA LEU A 161 18.75 15.17 3.69
C LEU A 161 18.01 14.73 2.41
N THR A 162 18.38 13.58 1.86
CA THR A 162 17.58 12.95 0.79
C THR A 162 16.18 12.67 1.34
N GLY A 163 15.20 13.43 0.83
CA GLY A 163 13.81 13.39 1.30
C GLY A 163 12.87 12.78 0.29
N CYS A 164 11.63 13.21 0.31
CA CYS A 164 10.59 12.63 -0.53
C CYS A 164 10.18 13.55 -1.70
N ASN A 165 9.35 13.01 -2.62
CA ASN A 165 8.83 13.79 -3.74
C ASN A 165 8.03 15.01 -3.22
N PRO A 166 8.08 16.12 -3.93
CA PRO A 166 7.13 17.21 -3.72
C PRO A 166 5.69 16.70 -3.83
N GLY A 167 4.83 17.14 -2.91
CA GLY A 167 3.42 16.73 -2.86
C GLY A 167 3.14 15.45 -2.08
N TRP A 168 4.16 14.73 -1.60
CA TRP A 168 3.96 13.62 -0.68
C TRP A 168 3.72 14.12 0.75
N GLY A 169 3.00 13.33 1.58
CA GLY A 169 2.73 13.70 2.97
C GLY A 169 3.99 13.90 3.82
N CYS A 170 5.06 13.18 3.53
CA CYS A 170 6.36 13.32 4.20
C CYS A 170 7.03 14.68 3.96
N GLU A 171 6.79 15.33 2.83
CA GLU A 171 7.32 16.67 2.54
C GLU A 171 6.91 17.67 3.62
N ALA A 172 5.61 17.73 3.92
CA ALA A 172 5.09 18.65 4.93
C ALA A 172 5.69 18.36 6.31
N VAL A 173 5.83 17.07 6.68
CA VAL A 173 6.40 16.65 7.96
C VAL A 173 7.88 17.02 8.05
N ILE A 174 8.69 16.68 7.05
CA ILE A 174 10.13 16.98 7.04
C ILE A 174 10.36 18.49 7.11
N ASN A 175 9.70 19.27 6.25
CA ASN A 175 9.84 20.74 6.22
C ASN A 175 9.42 21.39 7.55
N HIS A 176 8.38 20.84 8.21
CA HIS A 176 7.98 21.29 9.55
C HIS A 176 9.03 20.94 10.60
N GLN A 177 9.52 19.71 10.61
CA GLN A 177 10.48 19.22 11.60
C GLN A 177 11.83 19.90 11.52
N LEU A 178 12.37 20.19 10.32
CA LEU A 178 13.61 20.94 10.18
C LEU A 178 13.53 22.29 10.91
N LYS A 179 12.42 23.00 10.76
CA LYS A 179 12.16 24.28 11.48
C LYS A 179 11.94 24.07 12.97
N ALA A 180 11.09 23.11 13.36
CA ALA A 180 10.75 22.85 14.75
C ALA A 180 11.98 22.43 15.57
N TYR A 181 12.89 21.66 14.97
CA TYR A 181 14.14 21.24 15.60
C TYR A 181 15.25 22.30 15.46
N GLY A 182 15.05 23.39 14.74
CA GLY A 182 16.00 24.47 14.53
C GLY A 182 17.24 24.03 13.77
N ILE A 183 17.07 23.22 12.75
CA ILE A 183 18.12 22.68 11.89
C ILE A 183 17.95 23.07 10.41
N ASP A 184 16.96 23.89 10.07
CA ASP A 184 16.71 24.37 8.70
C ASP A 184 17.83 25.29 8.16
N GLY A 185 18.66 25.84 9.06
CA GLY A 185 19.86 26.58 8.69
C GLY A 185 21.05 25.69 8.28
N THR A 186 21.11 24.46 8.79
CA THR A 186 22.24 23.53 8.62
C THR A 186 21.88 22.24 7.87
N VAL A 187 20.59 21.96 7.68
CA VAL A 187 20.10 20.80 6.92
C VAL A 187 19.16 21.28 5.82
N ARG A 188 19.38 20.78 4.62
CA ARG A 188 18.53 21.01 3.45
C ARG A 188 17.74 19.76 3.13
N HIS A 189 16.43 19.90 2.93
CA HIS A 189 15.58 18.85 2.41
C HIS A 189 15.75 18.77 0.89
N VAL A 190 16.47 17.75 0.40
CA VAL A 190 16.65 17.49 -1.03
C VAL A 190 15.43 16.73 -1.54
N GLN A 191 14.69 17.35 -2.44
CA GLN A 191 13.43 16.85 -2.99
C GLN A 191 13.57 16.55 -4.49
N GLY A 192 12.84 15.57 -4.97
CA GLY A 192 12.85 15.14 -6.38
C GLY A 192 12.25 13.74 -6.53
N SER A 193 12.55 13.07 -7.62
CA SER A 193 12.19 11.65 -7.76
C SER A 193 12.89 10.84 -6.69
N TYR A 194 12.14 10.35 -5.71
CA TYR A 194 12.68 9.59 -4.58
C TYR A 194 13.51 8.38 -5.02
N ALA A 195 13.05 7.65 -6.04
CA ALA A 195 13.77 6.50 -6.56
C ALA A 195 15.15 6.89 -7.11
N ALA A 196 15.26 8.00 -7.83
CA ALA A 196 16.51 8.51 -8.36
C ALA A 196 17.43 8.99 -7.22
N LEU A 197 16.90 9.79 -6.30
CA LEU A 197 17.65 10.28 -5.13
C LEU A 197 18.17 9.12 -4.27
N MET A 198 17.41 8.05 -4.10
CA MET A 198 17.87 6.89 -3.35
C MET A 198 18.90 6.05 -4.11
N ALA A 199 18.86 6.02 -5.44
CA ALA A 199 19.93 5.39 -6.23
C ALA A 199 21.27 6.10 -5.99
N ASP A 200 21.29 7.43 -6.00
CA ASP A 200 22.47 8.24 -5.70
C ASP A 200 22.93 8.07 -4.25
N THR A 201 22.00 8.03 -3.28
CA THR A 201 22.29 7.78 -1.86
C THR A 201 22.95 6.42 -1.67
N ILE A 202 22.46 5.37 -2.32
CA ILE A 202 23.04 4.02 -2.25
C ILE A 202 24.40 3.95 -2.93
N ALA A 203 24.58 4.63 -4.08
CA ALA A 203 25.88 4.71 -4.74
C ALA A 203 26.91 5.38 -3.82
N ARG A 204 26.56 6.51 -3.21
CA ARG A 204 27.38 7.22 -2.24
C ARG A 204 27.74 6.36 -1.03
N TYR A 205 26.78 5.61 -0.48
CA TYR A 205 27.02 4.66 0.60
C TYR A 205 28.04 3.58 0.21
N ARG A 206 27.91 3.00 -1.00
CA ARG A 206 28.85 1.99 -1.55
C ARG A 206 30.27 2.51 -1.73
N GLU A 207 30.41 3.81 -1.96
CA GLU A 207 31.70 4.50 -1.99
C GLU A 207 32.27 4.75 -0.58
N GLY A 208 31.58 4.36 0.47
CA GLY A 208 31.99 4.55 1.87
C GLY A 208 31.81 5.99 2.37
N LYS A 209 31.06 6.82 1.65
CA LYS A 209 30.75 8.20 2.01
C LYS A 209 29.55 8.28 2.94
N PRO A 210 29.46 9.30 3.83
CA PRO A 210 28.31 9.51 4.69
C PRO A 210 27.03 9.76 3.89
N VAL A 211 25.90 9.23 4.40
CA VAL A 211 24.57 9.42 3.83
C VAL A 211 23.57 9.83 4.90
N LEU A 212 22.65 10.73 4.56
CA LEU A 212 21.52 11.16 5.38
C LEU A 212 20.26 11.11 4.52
N TYR A 213 19.26 10.32 4.94
CA TYR A 213 18.06 10.16 4.12
C TYR A 213 16.83 9.85 4.97
N TYR A 214 15.66 10.14 4.41
CA TYR A 214 14.36 9.70 4.89
C TYR A 214 13.96 8.41 4.17
N THR A 215 13.35 7.47 4.88
CA THR A 215 12.70 6.30 4.29
C THR A 215 11.58 5.78 5.18
N TRP A 216 10.88 4.78 4.68
CA TRP A 216 9.82 4.08 5.40
C TRP A 216 9.93 2.55 5.22
N THR A 217 9.17 1.82 6.05
CA THR A 217 8.94 0.39 5.88
C THR A 217 7.43 0.15 5.76
N PRO A 218 6.95 -0.79 4.93
CA PRO A 218 7.72 -1.63 4.00
C PRO A 218 8.19 -0.88 2.75
N TYR A 219 9.49 -0.94 2.46
CA TYR A 219 10.08 -0.41 1.24
C TYR A 219 11.40 -1.11 0.91
N TRP A 220 11.76 -1.22 -0.37
CA TRP A 220 12.95 -1.96 -0.81
C TRP A 220 14.28 -1.39 -0.28
N VAL A 221 14.34 -0.09 -0.01
CA VAL A 221 15.54 0.59 0.52
C VAL A 221 16.06 -0.10 1.78
N SER A 222 15.17 -0.48 2.71
CA SER A 222 15.55 -1.19 3.94
C SER A 222 16.08 -2.62 3.70
N GLY A 223 15.88 -3.16 2.51
CA GLY A 223 16.48 -4.43 2.09
C GLY A 223 17.90 -4.26 1.53
N VAL A 224 18.27 -3.05 1.08
CA VAL A 224 19.59 -2.69 0.55
C VAL A 224 20.47 -2.06 1.62
N LEU A 225 19.95 -1.04 2.29
CA LEU A 225 20.56 -0.37 3.44
C LEU A 225 19.83 -0.86 4.70
N LYS A 226 20.36 -1.93 5.28
CA LYS A 226 19.68 -2.66 6.37
C LYS A 226 19.79 -1.90 7.69
N PRO A 227 18.67 -1.45 8.29
CA PRO A 227 18.71 -0.83 9.61
C PRO A 227 19.34 -1.74 10.66
N GLY A 228 20.22 -1.17 11.47
CA GLY A 228 21.00 -1.87 12.49
C GLY A 228 22.31 -2.52 11.98
N ALA A 229 22.39 -2.90 10.71
CA ALA A 229 23.60 -3.44 10.08
C ALA A 229 24.38 -2.36 9.32
N ASP A 230 23.76 -1.73 8.34
CA ASP A 230 24.36 -0.76 7.42
C ASP A 230 24.11 0.68 7.85
N VAL A 231 22.92 0.93 8.36
CA VAL A 231 22.39 2.25 8.73
C VAL A 231 21.70 2.21 10.09
N VAL A 232 21.50 3.38 10.68
CA VAL A 232 20.79 3.53 11.95
C VAL A 232 19.69 4.59 11.84
N TRP A 233 18.57 4.35 12.53
CA TRP A 233 17.52 5.34 12.70
C TRP A 233 18.00 6.46 13.61
N LEU A 234 17.83 7.70 13.18
CA LEU A 234 18.03 8.86 14.04
C LEU A 234 16.78 9.12 14.88
N GLN A 235 16.98 9.39 16.15
CA GLN A 235 15.94 9.91 17.00
C GLN A 235 15.66 11.38 16.69
N VAL A 236 14.54 11.87 17.18
CA VAL A 236 14.21 13.30 17.21
C VAL A 236 14.15 13.78 18.66
N PRO A 237 14.40 15.09 18.93
CA PRO A 237 14.42 15.61 20.30
C PRO A 237 13.04 15.60 20.98
N PHE A 238 11.98 15.74 20.21
CA PHE A 238 10.57 15.70 20.65
C PHE A 238 9.64 15.47 19.48
N SER A 239 8.40 15.04 19.76
CA SER A 239 7.35 14.85 18.76
C SER A 239 6.89 16.22 18.21
N SER A 240 6.96 16.40 16.89
CA SER A 240 6.51 17.63 16.23
C SER A 240 6.00 17.30 14.83
N LEU A 241 4.68 17.37 14.66
CA LEU A 241 4.00 17.06 13.42
C LEU A 241 3.10 18.23 13.00
N PRO A 242 2.95 18.49 11.68
CA PRO A 242 2.04 19.53 11.17
C PRO A 242 0.61 19.02 11.00
N GLY A 243 -0.30 19.92 10.62
CA GLY A 243 -1.64 19.62 10.14
C GLY A 243 -2.48 18.82 11.11
N GLU A 244 -3.20 17.83 10.60
CA GLU A 244 -4.07 16.94 11.37
C GLU A 244 -3.31 16.03 12.35
N GLN A 245 -2.00 15.90 12.19
CA GLN A 245 -1.16 15.13 13.11
C GLN A 245 -0.62 15.97 14.29
N LYS A 246 -0.92 17.27 14.33
CA LYS A 246 -0.44 18.16 15.39
C LYS A 246 -0.81 17.62 16.77
N GLY A 247 0.18 17.52 17.65
CA GLY A 247 0.00 17.05 19.02
C GLY A 247 0.04 15.53 19.22
N ILE A 248 0.20 14.76 18.15
CA ILE A 248 0.41 13.30 18.28
C ILE A 248 1.82 13.05 18.83
N ASP A 249 1.92 12.19 19.84
CA ASP A 249 3.20 11.68 20.31
C ASP A 249 3.71 10.59 19.38
N THR A 250 4.92 10.79 18.85
CA THR A 250 5.57 9.85 17.93
C THR A 250 6.47 8.83 18.62
N LYS A 251 6.53 8.87 19.97
CA LYS A 251 7.32 7.93 20.75
C LYS A 251 6.74 6.51 20.63
N LEU A 252 7.61 5.57 20.28
CA LEU A 252 7.25 4.16 20.21
C LEU A 252 7.17 3.52 21.61
N PRO A 253 6.49 2.37 21.77
CA PRO A 253 6.40 1.66 23.05
C PRO A 253 7.75 1.29 23.68
N ASN A 254 8.80 1.13 22.86
CA ASN A 254 10.16 0.87 23.32
C ASN A 254 10.93 2.14 23.76
N GLY A 255 10.27 3.31 23.77
CA GLY A 255 10.84 4.58 24.14
C GLY A 255 11.61 5.32 23.04
N GLN A 256 11.81 4.71 21.88
CA GLN A 256 12.44 5.37 20.74
C GLN A 256 11.47 6.37 20.08
N ASN A 257 12.01 7.48 19.57
CA ASN A 257 11.20 8.47 18.84
C ASN A 257 11.89 8.82 17.51
N TYR A 258 11.30 8.38 16.41
CA TYR A 258 11.82 8.65 15.07
C TYR A 258 11.12 9.81 14.37
N GLY A 259 10.27 10.56 15.08
CA GLY A 259 9.63 11.79 14.59
C GLY A 259 8.38 11.57 13.75
N PHE A 260 8.03 10.33 13.43
CA PHE A 260 6.86 10.01 12.63
C PHE A 260 5.97 9.00 13.35
N THR A 261 4.67 9.15 13.19
CA THR A 261 3.72 8.15 13.67
C THR A 261 3.83 6.89 12.78
N PRO A 262 3.87 5.69 13.36
CA PRO A 262 3.72 4.48 12.56
C PRO A 262 2.43 4.54 11.75
N ASN A 263 2.54 4.28 10.46
CA ASN A 263 1.38 4.28 9.58
C ASN A 263 0.66 2.93 9.56
N THR A 264 -0.64 3.01 9.29
CA THR A 264 -1.43 1.92 8.74
C THR A 264 -1.84 2.27 7.32
N GLN A 265 -1.98 1.27 6.45
CA GLN A 265 -2.55 1.48 5.13
C GLN A 265 -4.03 1.13 5.12
N HIS A 266 -4.80 1.90 4.37
CA HIS A 266 -6.23 1.72 4.21
C HIS A 266 -6.61 1.84 2.73
N ILE A 267 -7.66 1.14 2.33
CA ILE A 267 -8.31 1.38 1.05
C ILE A 267 -9.27 2.56 1.26
N VAL A 268 -9.08 3.63 0.49
CA VAL A 268 -10.00 4.77 0.43
C VAL A 268 -10.83 4.67 -0.84
N ALA A 269 -12.14 4.85 -0.72
CA ALA A 269 -13.06 4.83 -1.85
C ALA A 269 -13.98 6.05 -1.83
N ASN A 270 -14.61 6.32 -2.98
CA ASN A 270 -15.71 7.27 -3.05
C ASN A 270 -16.86 6.79 -2.15
N ARG A 271 -17.38 7.67 -1.30
CA ARG A 271 -18.43 7.30 -0.33
C ARG A 271 -19.70 6.80 -0.99
N LYS A 272 -20.19 7.51 -2.03
CA LYS A 272 -21.41 7.10 -2.75
C LYS A 272 -21.24 5.75 -3.44
N PHE A 273 -20.04 5.49 -4.00
CA PHE A 273 -19.72 4.19 -4.55
C PHE A 273 -19.78 3.09 -3.48
N ALA A 274 -19.14 3.29 -2.33
CA ALA A 274 -19.13 2.32 -1.24
C ALA A 274 -20.54 2.05 -0.69
N GLU A 275 -21.37 3.08 -0.54
CA GLU A 275 -22.76 2.97 -0.08
C GLU A 275 -23.64 2.25 -1.11
N ALA A 276 -23.44 2.47 -2.41
CA ALA A 276 -24.18 1.80 -3.48
C ALA A 276 -23.69 0.36 -3.77
N ASN A 277 -22.49 0.00 -3.28
CA ASN A 277 -21.82 -1.28 -3.54
C ASN A 277 -21.38 -1.96 -2.24
N PRO A 278 -22.29 -2.46 -1.41
CA PRO A 278 -21.97 -3.05 -0.11
C PRO A 278 -20.96 -4.21 -0.20
N SER A 279 -20.96 -4.97 -1.30
CA SER A 279 -19.97 -6.03 -1.52
C SER A 279 -18.55 -5.47 -1.69
N ALA A 280 -18.37 -4.38 -2.45
CA ALA A 280 -17.06 -3.72 -2.56
C ALA A 280 -16.64 -3.10 -1.23
N ALA A 281 -17.55 -2.40 -0.53
CA ALA A 281 -17.29 -1.83 0.78
C ALA A 281 -16.85 -2.90 1.78
N LYS A 282 -17.54 -4.05 1.80
CA LYS A 282 -17.19 -5.18 2.66
C LYS A 282 -15.85 -5.79 2.29
N LEU A 283 -15.55 -5.93 1.01
CA LEU A 283 -14.24 -6.39 0.55
C LEU A 283 -13.12 -5.48 1.10
N PHE A 284 -13.25 -4.16 0.96
CA PHE A 284 -12.26 -3.20 1.45
C PHE A 284 -12.05 -3.25 2.96
N GLU A 285 -13.10 -3.58 3.74
CA GLU A 285 -13.00 -3.79 5.18
C GLU A 285 -12.21 -5.05 5.55
N LEU A 286 -12.34 -6.11 4.75
CA LEU A 286 -11.80 -7.44 5.06
C LEU A 286 -10.39 -7.66 4.58
N MET A 287 -10.00 -7.00 3.48
CA MET A 287 -8.67 -7.23 2.88
C MET A 287 -7.57 -6.80 3.84
N GLN A 288 -6.63 -7.73 4.06
CA GLN A 288 -5.42 -7.51 4.86
C GLN A 288 -4.22 -8.10 4.15
N LEU A 289 -3.18 -7.31 3.99
CA LEU A 289 -1.92 -7.71 3.38
C LEU A 289 -0.80 -7.58 4.40
N PRO A 290 -0.14 -8.70 4.78
CA PRO A 290 0.98 -8.66 5.72
C PRO A 290 2.12 -7.81 5.20
N VAL A 291 2.73 -7.01 6.08
CA VAL A 291 3.89 -6.18 5.73
C VAL A 291 5.06 -6.99 5.18
N GLY A 292 5.21 -8.25 5.64
CA GLY A 292 6.22 -9.18 5.13
C GLY A 292 6.06 -9.49 3.64
N ASP A 293 4.81 -9.64 3.18
CA ASP A 293 4.52 -9.93 1.77
C ASP A 293 4.79 -8.70 0.88
N ILE A 294 4.48 -7.50 1.39
CA ILE A 294 4.83 -6.24 0.71
C ILE A 294 6.36 -6.11 0.59
N ASN A 295 7.10 -6.39 1.66
CA ASN A 295 8.56 -6.38 1.64
C ASN A 295 9.13 -7.39 0.63
N ALA A 296 8.60 -8.62 0.60
CA ALA A 296 9.03 -9.65 -0.34
C ALA A 296 8.79 -9.21 -1.80
N GLN A 297 7.65 -8.59 -2.07
CA GLN A 297 7.33 -8.01 -3.38
C GLN A 297 8.29 -6.89 -3.76
N ASN A 298 8.54 -5.95 -2.84
CA ASN A 298 9.43 -4.82 -3.08
C ASN A 298 10.87 -5.28 -3.38
N LEU A 299 11.32 -6.37 -2.75
CA LEU A 299 12.63 -6.96 -3.06
C LEU A 299 12.69 -7.53 -4.49
N ARG A 300 11.63 -8.20 -4.97
CA ARG A 300 11.57 -8.68 -6.37
C ARG A 300 11.66 -7.53 -7.36
N MET A 301 10.93 -6.43 -7.09
CA MET A 301 10.98 -5.25 -7.96
C MET A 301 12.39 -4.67 -8.01
N ARG A 302 13.07 -4.55 -6.88
CA ARG A 302 14.48 -4.12 -6.82
C ARG A 302 15.40 -5.04 -7.63
N ASP A 303 15.15 -6.35 -7.59
CA ASP A 303 15.97 -7.35 -8.28
C ASP A 303 15.68 -7.45 -9.79
N GLY A 304 14.83 -6.55 -10.32
CA GLY A 304 14.57 -6.37 -11.75
C GLY A 304 13.20 -6.83 -12.23
N GLU A 305 12.35 -7.44 -11.37
CA GLU A 305 11.00 -7.87 -11.71
C GLU A 305 9.99 -6.75 -11.42
N ALA A 306 10.17 -5.58 -12.04
CA ALA A 306 9.41 -4.36 -11.75
C ALA A 306 8.42 -3.96 -12.87
N SER A 307 8.36 -4.69 -13.98
CA SER A 307 7.37 -4.39 -15.03
C SER A 307 5.95 -4.67 -14.54
N GLN A 308 4.96 -3.99 -15.12
CA GLN A 308 3.55 -4.26 -14.80
C GLN A 308 3.18 -5.73 -15.01
N ALA A 309 3.75 -6.39 -16.03
CA ALA A 309 3.53 -7.81 -16.28
C ALA A 309 4.13 -8.69 -15.18
N ASP A 310 5.32 -8.34 -14.66
CA ASP A 310 5.94 -9.04 -13.55
C ASP A 310 5.10 -8.90 -12.29
N ILE A 311 4.69 -7.68 -11.96
CA ILE A 311 3.88 -7.41 -10.76
C ILE A 311 2.53 -8.14 -10.85
N ALA A 312 1.88 -8.14 -12.02
CA ALA A 312 0.64 -8.90 -12.23
C ALA A 312 0.84 -10.40 -11.99
N ARG A 313 1.93 -10.99 -12.52
CA ARG A 313 2.31 -12.39 -12.27
C ARG A 313 2.54 -12.66 -10.77
N HIS A 314 3.15 -11.71 -10.07
CA HIS A 314 3.38 -11.84 -8.62
C HIS A 314 2.07 -11.79 -7.84
N VAL A 315 1.11 -10.94 -8.23
CA VAL A 315 -0.24 -10.90 -7.62
C VAL A 315 -0.93 -12.24 -7.81
N ASP A 316 -0.93 -12.78 -9.04
CA ASP A 316 -1.58 -14.06 -9.34
C ASP A 316 -0.92 -15.23 -8.56
N ALA A 317 0.42 -15.19 -8.42
CA ALA A 317 1.16 -16.15 -7.60
C ALA A 317 0.83 -16.02 -6.10
N TRP A 318 0.70 -14.80 -5.59
CA TRP A 318 0.32 -14.53 -4.21
C TRP A 318 -1.09 -15.07 -3.93
N ILE A 319 -2.05 -14.78 -4.81
CA ILE A 319 -3.44 -15.29 -4.72
C ILE A 319 -3.43 -16.81 -4.66
N LYS A 320 -2.69 -17.46 -5.56
CA LYS A 320 -2.57 -18.93 -5.58
C LYS A 320 -2.00 -19.48 -4.25
N GLY A 321 -0.99 -18.81 -3.69
CA GLY A 321 -0.38 -19.20 -2.41
C GLY A 321 -1.28 -18.94 -1.20
N HIS A 322 -2.24 -18.01 -1.31
CA HIS A 322 -3.15 -17.58 -0.26
C HIS A 322 -4.63 -17.78 -0.63
N GLN A 323 -4.91 -18.80 -1.45
CA GLN A 323 -6.23 -19.02 -2.06
C GLN A 323 -7.36 -19.05 -1.04
N GLN A 324 -7.16 -19.73 0.10
CA GLN A 324 -8.17 -19.83 1.16
C GLN A 324 -8.54 -18.44 1.74
N THR A 325 -7.53 -17.59 1.96
CA THR A 325 -7.73 -16.23 2.47
C THR A 325 -8.45 -15.37 1.43
N PHE A 326 -7.97 -15.41 0.17
CA PHE A 326 -8.55 -14.66 -0.93
C PHE A 326 -10.02 -15.05 -1.17
N ASP A 327 -10.32 -16.35 -1.27
CA ASP A 327 -11.69 -16.85 -1.45
C ASP A 327 -12.58 -16.51 -0.26
N GLY A 328 -12.01 -16.49 0.95
CA GLY A 328 -12.70 -16.06 2.17
C GLY A 328 -13.18 -14.61 2.07
N TRP A 329 -12.33 -13.69 1.60
CA TRP A 329 -12.72 -12.30 1.35
C TRP A 329 -13.83 -12.19 0.32
N ILE A 330 -13.68 -12.89 -0.83
CA ILE A 330 -14.67 -12.87 -1.90
C ILE A 330 -16.02 -13.38 -1.42
N LYS A 331 -16.04 -14.53 -0.74
CA LYS A 331 -17.27 -15.13 -0.22
C LYS A 331 -17.98 -14.22 0.78
N ALA A 332 -17.24 -13.65 1.73
CA ALA A 332 -17.81 -12.76 2.73
C ALA A 332 -18.30 -11.44 2.12
N ALA A 333 -17.55 -10.88 1.14
CA ALA A 333 -17.95 -9.69 0.42
C ALA A 333 -19.20 -9.92 -0.44
N ALA A 334 -19.29 -11.04 -1.16
CA ALA A 334 -20.44 -11.36 -1.99
C ALA A 334 -21.75 -11.54 -1.19
N ALA A 335 -21.64 -11.89 0.09
CA ALA A 335 -22.79 -12.03 1.00
C ALA A 335 -23.29 -10.69 1.58
N ALA A 336 -22.55 -9.60 1.42
CA ALA A 336 -22.95 -8.28 1.92
C ALA A 336 -24.09 -7.69 1.07
N LYS A 337 -25.08 -7.08 1.75
CA LYS A 337 -26.28 -6.50 1.15
C LYS A 337 -26.37 -5.01 1.49
#